data_dc76a5b7a5b6fc141575ce2642a933b6
#
_entry.id   dc76a5b7a5b6fc141575ce2642a933b6
#
_cell.length_a   1.000
_cell.length_b   1.000
_cell.length_c   1.000
_cell.angle_alpha   90.00
_cell.angle_beta   90.00
_cell.angle_gamma   90.00
#
_symmetry.space_group_name_H-M   'P 1'
#
loop_
_entity.id
_entity.type
_entity.pdbx_description
1 polymer ?
#
loop_
_entity_poly.entity_id
_entity_poly.type
_entity_poly.pdbx_seq_one_letter_code
_entity_poly.pdbx_strand_id
1 'polypeptide(L)'
;FQDREEIGKLCVDVLLRIWEGKPVEERNYIPVTCIYGESCGCPNNGMVNYREYIKEKIVAAVKKDEDDSLLVELEAQMARCNGFREIFEYIVDYFQKLRCDGVYFVVDRKLFAADEDTDFPVEGYDEKNLVVADGFENHKRMAFASVGELNRHLEETGSQNAYLFTPIHFREQSVGYLVMKNGRFLYDNPYYYDIH
;
A
#
# COMPACT_ATOMS: atom_id res chain seq x y z
N PHE A 1 -11.54 1.72 -23.45
CA PHE A 1 -11.21 1.78 -22.01
C PHE A 1 -11.47 0.41 -21.41
N GLN A 2 -10.49 -0.14 -20.70
CA GLN A 2 -10.65 -1.34 -19.89
C GLN A 2 -10.88 -0.92 -18.44
N ASP A 3 -12.01 -1.34 -17.90
CA ASP A 3 -12.32 -1.10 -16.48
C ASP A 3 -11.58 -2.11 -15.61
N ARG A 4 -10.50 -1.66 -14.98
CA ARG A 4 -9.67 -2.51 -14.11
C ARG A 4 -10.40 -2.96 -12.85
N GLU A 5 -11.32 -2.15 -12.36
CA GLU A 5 -12.12 -2.48 -11.18
C GLU A 5 -13.09 -3.62 -11.49
N GLU A 6 -13.77 -3.56 -12.63
CA GLU A 6 -14.65 -4.63 -13.08
C GLU A 6 -13.88 -5.92 -13.38
N ILE A 7 -12.64 -5.83 -13.91
CA ILE A 7 -11.76 -6.99 -14.06
C ILE A 7 -11.48 -7.63 -12.70
N GLY A 8 -11.12 -6.83 -11.70
CA GLY A 8 -10.85 -7.32 -10.36
C GLY A 8 -12.06 -8.00 -9.71
N LYS A 9 -13.24 -7.38 -9.78
CA LYS A 9 -14.49 -7.95 -9.28
C LYS A 9 -14.82 -9.29 -9.93
N LEU A 10 -14.71 -9.36 -11.26
CA LEU A 10 -14.96 -10.61 -11.99
C LEU A 10 -13.97 -11.71 -11.60
N CYS A 11 -12.68 -11.39 -11.45
CA CYS A 11 -11.69 -12.37 -10.99
C CYS A 11 -12.05 -12.94 -9.62
N VAL A 12 -12.45 -12.09 -8.66
CA VAL A 12 -12.86 -12.53 -7.33
C VAL A 12 -14.13 -13.39 -7.40
N ASP A 13 -15.13 -12.99 -8.19
CA ASP A 13 -16.38 -13.77 -8.35
C ASP A 13 -16.10 -15.17 -8.92
N VAL A 14 -15.25 -15.24 -9.95
CA VAL A 14 -14.83 -16.51 -10.55
C VAL A 14 -14.13 -17.41 -9.53
N LEU A 15 -13.18 -16.87 -8.75
CA LEU A 15 -12.48 -17.63 -7.72
C LEU A 15 -13.42 -18.13 -6.63
N LEU A 16 -14.35 -17.30 -6.17
CA LEU A 16 -15.34 -17.69 -5.17
C LEU A 16 -16.25 -18.81 -5.69
N ARG A 17 -16.71 -18.73 -6.95
CA ARG A 17 -17.50 -19.79 -7.58
C ARG A 17 -16.73 -21.11 -7.66
N ILE A 18 -15.45 -21.06 -8.06
CA ILE A 18 -14.59 -22.26 -8.09
C ILE A 18 -14.49 -22.87 -6.69
N TRP A 19 -14.27 -22.04 -5.67
CA TRP A 19 -14.16 -22.49 -4.28
C TRP A 19 -15.45 -23.13 -3.77
N GLU A 20 -16.60 -22.59 -4.16
CA GLU A 20 -17.92 -23.12 -3.81
C GLU A 20 -18.34 -24.34 -4.66
N GLY A 21 -17.48 -24.80 -5.57
CA GLY A 21 -17.79 -25.92 -6.50
C GLY A 21 -18.87 -25.60 -7.53
N LYS A 22 -19.13 -24.32 -7.79
CA LYS A 22 -20.07 -23.85 -8.81
C LYS A 22 -19.46 -23.89 -10.21
N PRO A 23 -20.24 -24.12 -11.26
CA PRO A 23 -19.74 -24.08 -12.62
C PRO A 23 -19.26 -22.67 -12.99
N VAL A 24 -18.12 -22.61 -13.67
CA VAL A 24 -17.52 -21.37 -14.20
C VAL A 24 -17.38 -21.53 -15.70
N GLU A 25 -17.57 -20.44 -16.43
CA GLU A 25 -17.32 -20.43 -17.87
C GLU A 25 -15.81 -20.46 -18.14
N GLU A 26 -15.40 -21.14 -19.21
CA GLU A 26 -13.99 -21.22 -19.62
C GLU A 26 -13.42 -19.85 -19.99
N ARG A 27 -14.28 -18.93 -20.44
CA ARG A 27 -13.93 -17.57 -20.82
C ARG A 27 -14.91 -16.59 -20.24
N ASN A 28 -14.39 -15.67 -19.45
CA ASN A 28 -15.15 -14.60 -18.82
C ASN A 28 -14.78 -13.26 -19.50
N TYR A 29 -15.77 -12.52 -19.99
CA TYR A 29 -15.56 -11.28 -20.74
C TYR A 29 -16.10 -10.10 -19.97
N ILE A 30 -15.34 -9.00 -20.01
CA ILE A 30 -15.80 -7.70 -19.56
C ILE A 30 -16.07 -6.84 -20.79
N PRO A 31 -17.24 -6.19 -20.86
CA PRO A 31 -17.54 -5.30 -21.96
C PRO A 31 -16.55 -4.13 -21.97
N VAL A 32 -15.97 -3.84 -23.10
CA VAL A 32 -15.12 -2.66 -23.29
C VAL A 32 -15.94 -1.49 -23.80
N THR A 33 -15.75 -0.33 -23.20
CA THR A 33 -16.36 0.90 -23.68
C THR A 33 -15.40 1.59 -24.65
N CYS A 34 -15.83 1.81 -25.88
CA CYS A 34 -15.08 2.63 -26.84
C CYS A 34 -15.34 4.11 -26.54
N ILE A 35 -14.28 4.84 -26.22
CA ILE A 35 -14.33 6.29 -26.05
C ILE A 35 -13.89 6.92 -27.37
N TYR A 36 -14.81 7.56 -28.06
CA TYR A 36 -14.55 8.25 -29.31
C TYR A 36 -14.18 9.70 -29.01
N GLY A 37 -12.99 10.12 -29.43
CA GLY A 37 -12.55 11.50 -29.32
C GLY A 37 -12.88 12.32 -30.59
N GLU A 38 -12.80 13.63 -30.49
CA GLU A 38 -13.02 14.54 -31.62
C GLU A 38 -12.06 14.29 -32.80
N SER A 39 -10.88 13.75 -32.49
CA SER A 39 -9.85 13.42 -33.48
C SER A 39 -10.24 12.29 -34.45
N CYS A 40 -11.24 11.47 -34.13
CA CYS A 40 -11.67 10.38 -35.02
C CYS A 40 -12.74 10.82 -36.03
N GLY A 41 -13.24 12.06 -35.97
CA GLY A 41 -14.35 12.53 -36.81
C GLY A 41 -15.69 11.83 -36.55
N CYS A 42 -15.79 11.03 -35.49
CA CYS A 42 -17.02 10.34 -35.13
C CYS A 42 -18.04 11.33 -34.58
N PRO A 43 -19.34 11.20 -34.91
CA PRO A 43 -20.36 12.01 -34.28
C PRO A 43 -20.34 11.78 -32.77
N ASN A 44 -20.29 12.86 -32.00
CA ASN A 44 -20.25 12.81 -30.55
C ASN A 44 -21.60 12.27 -30.04
N ASN A 45 -21.67 10.98 -29.77
CA ASN A 45 -22.91 10.31 -29.35
C ASN A 45 -23.28 10.59 -27.90
N GLY A 46 -22.76 11.66 -27.28
CA GLY A 46 -23.17 12.15 -25.97
C GLY A 46 -22.80 11.23 -24.78
N MET A 47 -22.07 10.15 -25.04
CA MET A 47 -21.76 9.14 -24.03
C MET A 47 -20.60 9.50 -23.08
N VAL A 48 -19.78 10.49 -23.42
CA VAL A 48 -18.72 10.96 -22.54
C VAL A 48 -19.01 12.42 -22.22
N ASN A 49 -19.37 12.68 -20.99
CA ASN A 49 -19.40 14.03 -20.47
C ASN A 49 -17.94 14.52 -20.36
N TYR A 50 -17.44 15.15 -21.43
CA TYR A 50 -16.06 15.61 -21.53
C TYR A 50 -15.69 16.55 -20.37
N ARG A 51 -16.65 17.32 -19.86
CA ARG A 51 -16.47 18.15 -18.67
C ARG A 51 -16.18 17.34 -17.42
N GLU A 52 -16.89 16.24 -17.24
CA GLU A 52 -16.73 15.34 -16.10
C GLU A 52 -15.41 14.60 -16.19
N TYR A 53 -15.06 14.08 -17.36
CA TYR A 53 -13.77 13.47 -17.63
C TYR A 53 -12.59 14.42 -17.36
N ILE A 54 -12.64 15.66 -17.83
CA ILE A 54 -11.60 16.68 -17.56
C ILE A 54 -11.55 17.00 -16.08
N LYS A 55 -12.68 17.14 -15.41
CA LYS A 55 -12.74 17.38 -13.96
C LYS A 55 -12.07 16.25 -13.17
N GLU A 56 -12.38 15.00 -13.51
CA GLU A 56 -11.73 13.82 -12.89
C GLU A 56 -10.22 13.82 -13.12
N LYS A 57 -9.76 14.13 -14.33
CA LYS A 57 -8.33 14.22 -14.64
C LYS A 57 -7.63 15.33 -13.88
N ILE A 58 -8.25 16.49 -13.72
CA ILE A 58 -7.71 17.60 -12.93
C ILE A 58 -7.62 17.20 -11.46
N VAL A 59 -8.67 16.60 -10.90
CA VAL A 59 -8.68 16.14 -9.50
C VAL A 59 -7.59 15.09 -9.27
N ALA A 60 -7.42 14.14 -10.18
CA ALA A 60 -6.38 13.14 -10.09
C ALA A 60 -4.97 13.75 -10.17
N ALA A 61 -4.77 14.75 -11.04
CA ALA A 61 -3.49 15.45 -11.16
C ALA A 61 -3.14 16.25 -9.90
N VAL A 62 -4.13 16.98 -9.34
CA VAL A 62 -3.94 17.74 -8.09
C VAL A 62 -3.61 16.80 -6.93
N LYS A 63 -4.34 15.67 -6.81
CA LYS A 63 -4.08 14.69 -5.78
C LYS A 63 -2.66 14.11 -5.91
N LYS A 64 -2.23 13.83 -7.14
CA LYS A 64 -0.87 13.35 -7.38
C LYS A 64 0.17 14.37 -6.94
N ASP A 65 0.02 15.65 -7.28
CA ASP A 65 0.93 16.72 -6.85
C ASP A 65 0.99 16.86 -5.31
N GLU A 66 -0.14 16.66 -4.62
CA GLU A 66 -0.20 16.63 -3.16
C GLU A 66 0.59 15.45 -2.58
N ASP A 67 0.39 14.25 -3.13
CA ASP A 67 1.08 13.02 -2.70
C ASP A 67 2.60 13.14 -2.96
N ASP A 68 3.01 13.65 -4.13
CA ASP A 68 4.41 13.91 -4.49
C ASP A 68 5.06 14.91 -3.51
N SER A 69 4.35 15.95 -3.12
CA SER A 69 4.82 16.95 -2.17
C SER A 69 5.02 16.36 -0.78
N LEU A 70 4.14 15.46 -0.33
CA LEU A 70 4.27 14.76 0.95
C LEU A 70 5.49 13.84 0.96
N LEU A 71 5.78 13.18 -0.15
CA LEU A 71 6.96 12.32 -0.26
C LEU A 71 8.26 13.13 -0.17
N VAL A 72 8.35 14.24 -0.92
CA VAL A 72 9.50 15.16 -0.86
C VAL A 72 9.70 15.72 0.56
N GLU A 73 8.60 16.03 1.27
CA GLU A 73 8.67 16.47 2.67
C GLU A 73 9.23 15.35 3.56
N LEU A 74 8.75 14.11 3.39
CA LEU A 74 9.24 12.94 4.13
C LEU A 74 10.74 12.73 3.90
N GLU A 75 11.19 12.71 2.65
CA GLU A 75 12.61 12.56 2.30
C GLU A 75 13.48 13.63 2.97
N ALA A 76 13.02 14.90 2.92
CA ALA A 76 13.74 16.00 3.55
C ALA A 76 13.80 15.89 5.08
N GLN A 77 12.78 15.31 5.72
CA GLN A 77 12.74 15.05 7.15
C GLN A 77 13.64 13.88 7.51
N MET A 78 13.56 12.76 6.77
CA MET A 78 14.40 11.59 6.99
C MET A 78 15.90 11.90 6.86
N ALA A 79 16.29 12.75 5.91
CA ALA A 79 17.67 13.17 5.72
C ALA A 79 18.27 13.96 6.93
N ARG A 80 17.42 14.41 7.87
CA ARG A 80 17.83 15.15 9.08
C ARG A 80 17.77 14.30 10.34
N CYS A 81 17.27 13.07 10.24
CA CYS A 81 17.13 12.18 11.39
C CYS A 81 18.48 11.71 11.89
N ASN A 82 18.61 11.61 13.20
CA ASN A 82 19.81 11.10 13.88
C ASN A 82 19.70 9.63 14.30
N GLY A 83 18.56 8.98 14.01
CA GLY A 83 18.35 7.58 14.35
C GLY A 83 16.99 7.04 13.89
N PHE A 84 16.87 5.72 13.88
CA PHE A 84 15.70 5.00 13.38
C PHE A 84 14.38 5.38 14.04
N ARG A 85 14.39 5.74 15.32
CA ARG A 85 13.16 6.15 16.03
C ARG A 85 12.53 7.39 15.40
N GLU A 86 13.34 8.40 15.08
CA GLU A 86 12.87 9.62 14.43
C GLU A 86 12.36 9.31 13.02
N ILE A 87 13.05 8.43 12.28
CA ILE A 87 12.63 7.98 10.95
C ILE A 87 11.22 7.36 11.01
N PHE A 88 10.99 6.43 11.96
CA PHE A 88 9.68 5.80 12.13
C PHE A 88 8.57 6.81 12.47
N GLU A 89 8.86 7.81 13.29
CA GLU A 89 7.89 8.86 13.62
C GLU A 89 7.46 9.65 12.39
N TYR A 90 8.39 10.02 11.51
CA TYR A 90 8.06 10.72 10.26
C TYR A 90 7.33 9.84 9.25
N ILE A 91 7.73 8.58 9.12
CA ILE A 91 7.01 7.64 8.26
C ILE A 91 5.59 7.40 8.76
N VAL A 92 5.39 7.25 10.07
CA VAL A 92 4.04 7.13 10.67
C VAL A 92 3.19 8.36 10.35
N ASP A 93 3.73 9.58 10.51
CA ASP A 93 3.02 10.83 10.19
C ASP A 93 2.65 10.91 8.70
N TYR A 94 3.56 10.50 7.82
CA TYR A 94 3.30 10.40 6.38
C TYR A 94 2.12 9.47 6.07
N PHE A 95 2.10 8.25 6.63
CA PHE A 95 1.01 7.30 6.41
C PHE A 95 -0.33 7.78 6.99
N GLN A 96 -0.30 8.55 8.10
CA GLN A 96 -1.51 9.18 8.63
C GLN A 96 -2.09 10.21 7.66
N LYS A 97 -1.25 11.05 7.05
CA LYS A 97 -1.65 12.02 6.03
C LYS A 97 -2.26 11.33 4.80
N LEU A 98 -1.79 10.12 4.47
CA LEU A 98 -2.32 9.29 3.38
C LEU A 98 -3.60 8.52 3.74
N ARG A 99 -4.19 8.73 4.91
CA ARG A 99 -5.43 8.09 5.38
C ARG A 99 -5.34 6.57 5.45
N CYS A 100 -4.19 6.04 5.86
CA CYS A 100 -4.04 4.65 6.24
C CYS A 100 -4.60 4.46 7.67
N ASP A 101 -5.42 3.43 7.88
CA ASP A 101 -6.06 3.19 9.18
C ASP A 101 -5.06 2.71 10.24
N GLY A 102 -4.00 2.04 9.82
CA GLY A 102 -2.94 1.58 10.69
C GLY A 102 -1.68 1.17 9.94
N VAL A 103 -0.54 1.34 10.59
CA VAL A 103 0.77 0.92 10.10
C VAL A 103 1.59 0.38 11.26
N TYR A 104 2.30 -0.72 11.02
CA TYR A 104 3.16 -1.35 12.02
C TYR A 104 4.49 -1.71 11.37
N PHE A 105 5.59 -1.34 12.04
CA PHE A 105 6.95 -1.65 11.62
C PHE A 105 7.48 -2.83 12.42
N VAL A 106 7.75 -3.91 11.75
CA VAL A 106 8.38 -5.10 12.32
C VAL A 106 9.77 -5.22 11.74
N VAL A 107 10.79 -5.08 12.55
CA VAL A 107 12.19 -5.06 12.11
C VAL A 107 13.07 -5.98 12.94
N ASP A 108 14.18 -6.41 12.38
CA ASP A 108 15.21 -7.09 13.14
C ASP A 108 15.82 -6.13 14.18
N ARG A 109 15.87 -6.54 15.45
CA ARG A 109 16.41 -5.71 16.54
C ARG A 109 17.85 -5.28 16.32
N LYS A 110 18.62 -6.05 15.54
CA LYS A 110 19.98 -5.67 15.16
C LYS A 110 20.03 -4.33 14.46
N LEU A 111 18.95 -3.92 13.77
CA LEU A 111 18.88 -2.63 13.08
C LEU A 111 19.13 -1.44 14.01
N PHE A 112 18.74 -1.52 15.28
CA PHE A 112 18.93 -0.45 16.27
C PHE A 112 20.38 -0.30 16.76
N ALA A 113 21.20 -1.30 16.52
CA ALA A 113 22.62 -1.32 16.89
C ALA A 113 23.50 -1.65 15.67
N ALA A 114 22.95 -1.49 14.47
CA ALA A 114 23.63 -1.82 13.23
C ALA A 114 24.84 -0.91 13.01
N ASP A 115 25.92 -1.51 12.56
CA ASP A 115 27.14 -0.90 12.03
C ASP A 115 27.35 -1.37 10.59
N GLU A 116 28.44 -0.95 9.96
CA GLU A 116 28.74 -1.29 8.57
C GLU A 116 28.92 -2.80 8.33
N ASP A 117 29.26 -3.55 9.38
CA ASP A 117 29.51 -5.00 9.34
C ASP A 117 28.28 -5.82 9.79
N THR A 118 27.17 -5.17 10.15
CA THR A 118 25.95 -5.88 10.58
C THR A 118 25.30 -6.58 9.39
N ASP A 119 25.18 -7.91 9.50
CA ASP A 119 24.65 -8.76 8.44
C ASP A 119 23.20 -9.19 8.75
N PHE A 120 22.35 -9.11 7.73
CA PHE A 120 20.95 -9.52 7.77
C PHE A 120 20.72 -10.63 6.74
N PRO A 121 19.69 -11.49 6.92
CA PRO A 121 19.40 -12.54 5.96
C PRO A 121 19.02 -11.97 4.58
N VAL A 122 19.50 -12.61 3.51
CA VAL A 122 19.14 -12.26 2.13
C VAL A 122 17.70 -12.71 1.83
N GLU A 123 17.29 -13.86 2.37
CA GLU A 123 15.94 -14.39 2.21
C GLU A 123 15.30 -14.69 3.57
N GLY A 124 14.04 -14.29 3.71
CA GLY A 124 13.26 -14.51 4.93
C GLY A 124 13.68 -13.60 6.08
N TYR A 125 13.32 -13.98 7.30
CA TYR A 125 13.57 -13.21 8.52
C TYR A 125 14.03 -14.13 9.65
N ASP A 126 14.90 -13.63 10.51
CA ASP A 126 15.20 -14.29 11.78
C ASP A 126 14.09 -13.95 12.81
N GLU A 127 13.06 -14.80 12.87
CA GLU A 127 11.87 -14.58 13.70
C GLU A 127 12.18 -14.29 15.17
N LYS A 128 13.31 -14.81 15.69
CA LYS A 128 13.73 -14.60 17.09
C LYS A 128 14.23 -13.18 17.36
N ASN A 129 14.68 -12.53 16.31
CA ASN A 129 15.21 -11.17 16.37
C ASN A 129 14.18 -10.11 15.95
N LEU A 130 13.05 -10.50 15.37
CA LEU A 130 12.01 -9.55 15.00
C LEU A 130 11.37 -8.89 16.23
N VAL A 131 11.22 -7.59 16.16
CA VAL A 131 10.53 -6.76 17.15
C VAL A 131 9.58 -5.79 16.46
N VAL A 132 8.49 -5.43 17.13
CA VAL A 132 7.64 -4.33 16.68
C VAL A 132 8.33 -3.03 17.08
N ALA A 133 8.90 -2.34 16.11
CA ALA A 133 9.67 -1.13 16.34
C ALA A 133 8.76 0.06 16.66
N ASP A 134 7.68 0.19 15.91
CA ASP A 134 6.66 1.23 16.10
C ASP A 134 5.36 0.82 15.39
N GLY A 135 4.29 1.53 15.70
CA GLY A 135 3.02 1.34 15.02
C GLY A 135 1.99 2.39 15.44
N PHE A 136 1.01 2.60 14.59
CA PHE A 136 -0.17 3.38 14.93
C PHE A 136 -1.43 2.71 14.37
N GLU A 137 -2.55 2.99 14.99
CA GLU A 137 -3.88 2.60 14.50
C GLU A 137 -4.90 3.66 14.93
N ASN A 138 -5.77 4.06 14.01
CA ASN A 138 -6.80 5.09 14.27
C ASN A 138 -6.23 6.35 14.93
N HIS A 139 -5.11 6.87 14.40
CA HIS A 139 -4.39 8.05 14.91
C HIS A 139 -3.81 7.91 16.32
N LYS A 140 -3.68 6.68 16.83
CA LYS A 140 -3.07 6.40 18.13
C LYS A 140 -1.85 5.51 17.96
N ARG A 141 -0.79 5.88 18.67
CA ARG A 141 0.39 5.03 18.73
C ARG A 141 0.07 3.72 19.44
N MET A 142 0.49 2.61 18.86
CA MET A 142 0.31 1.27 19.38
C MET A 142 1.67 0.71 19.78
N ALA A 143 1.71 0.04 20.92
CA ALA A 143 2.92 -0.64 21.39
C ALA A 143 2.59 -2.12 21.63
N PHE A 144 3.45 -3.00 21.13
CA PHE A 144 3.34 -4.44 21.31
C PHE A 144 4.63 -4.99 21.91
N ALA A 145 4.50 -5.86 22.89
CA ALA A 145 5.65 -6.47 23.56
C ALA A 145 6.36 -7.50 22.67
N SER A 146 5.67 -8.04 21.66
CA SER A 146 6.22 -9.01 20.71
C SER A 146 5.44 -9.02 19.39
N VAL A 147 6.06 -9.60 18.35
CA VAL A 147 5.39 -9.85 17.06
C VAL A 147 4.19 -10.77 17.22
N GLY A 148 4.24 -11.74 18.13
CA GLY A 148 3.11 -12.63 18.43
C GLY A 148 1.91 -11.88 19.02
N GLU A 149 2.13 -10.82 19.78
CA GLU A 149 1.04 -9.95 20.28
C GLU A 149 0.43 -9.13 19.13
N LEU A 150 1.25 -8.57 18.27
CA LEU A 150 0.79 -7.90 17.05
C LEU A 150 -0.04 -8.85 16.18
N ASN A 151 0.45 -10.05 15.90
CA ASN A 151 -0.26 -11.02 15.06
C ASN A 151 -1.64 -11.35 15.63
N ARG A 152 -1.73 -11.58 16.95
CA ARG A 152 -3.03 -11.79 17.63
C ARG A 152 -3.96 -10.59 17.45
N HIS A 153 -3.45 -9.39 17.62
CA HIS A 153 -4.23 -8.16 17.39
C HIS A 153 -4.76 -8.06 15.96
N LEU A 154 -3.93 -8.39 14.96
CA LEU A 154 -4.34 -8.40 13.55
C LEU A 154 -5.41 -9.45 13.28
N GLU A 155 -5.29 -10.65 13.87
CA GLU A 155 -6.27 -11.73 13.73
C GLU A 155 -7.62 -11.35 14.36
N GLU A 156 -7.62 -10.81 15.58
CA GLU A 156 -8.83 -10.38 16.29
C GLU A 156 -9.60 -9.27 15.56
N THR A 157 -8.87 -8.38 14.89
CA THR A 157 -9.46 -7.28 14.13
C THR A 157 -9.68 -7.60 12.64
N GLY A 158 -9.29 -8.80 12.19
CA GLY A 158 -9.13 -9.17 10.78
C GLY A 158 -10.40 -9.34 9.97
N SER A 159 -11.56 -9.62 10.57
CA SER A 159 -12.76 -10.07 9.82
C SER A 159 -13.36 -9.03 8.86
N GLN A 160 -12.95 -7.75 8.96
CA GLN A 160 -13.44 -6.66 8.10
C GLN A 160 -12.30 -5.76 7.57
N ASN A 161 -11.05 -6.15 7.79
CA ASN A 161 -9.88 -5.35 7.43
C ASN A 161 -9.03 -6.07 6.38
N ALA A 162 -8.41 -5.28 5.51
CA ALA A 162 -7.37 -5.74 4.60
C ALA A 162 -6.01 -5.36 5.17
N TYR A 163 -5.09 -6.33 5.20
CA TYR A 163 -3.70 -6.10 5.62
C TYR A 163 -2.77 -6.35 4.46
N LEU A 164 -1.85 -5.41 4.25
CA LEU A 164 -0.76 -5.56 3.32
C LEU A 164 0.54 -5.70 4.09
N PHE A 165 1.29 -6.75 3.77
CA PHE A 165 2.63 -6.99 4.29
C PHE A 165 3.64 -6.66 3.19
N THR A 166 4.54 -5.73 3.48
CA THR A 166 5.58 -5.32 2.54
C THR A 166 6.94 -5.52 3.18
N PRO A 167 7.84 -6.27 2.53
CA PRO A 167 9.19 -6.43 3.04
C PRO A 167 9.96 -5.11 3.02
N ILE A 168 10.80 -4.91 4.02
CA ILE A 168 11.76 -3.81 4.10
C ILE A 168 13.13 -4.40 3.83
N HIS A 169 13.81 -3.87 2.82
CA HIS A 169 15.12 -4.33 2.41
C HIS A 169 16.17 -3.22 2.57
N PHE A 170 17.38 -3.64 2.92
CA PHE A 170 18.56 -2.81 2.77
C PHE A 170 19.50 -3.52 1.78
N ARG A 171 19.64 -3.00 0.58
CA ARG A 171 20.27 -3.69 -0.56
C ARG A 171 19.55 -5.01 -0.86
N GLU A 172 20.27 -6.14 -0.74
CA GLU A 172 19.73 -7.50 -0.95
C GLU A 172 19.28 -8.16 0.36
N GLN A 173 19.42 -7.50 1.49
CA GLN A 173 19.18 -8.06 2.82
C GLN A 173 17.81 -7.65 3.35
N SER A 174 17.11 -8.61 3.95
CA SER A 174 15.78 -8.39 4.55
C SER A 174 15.94 -7.93 6.00
N VAL A 175 15.57 -6.68 6.28
CA VAL A 175 15.68 -6.09 7.62
C VAL A 175 14.39 -6.13 8.41
N GLY A 176 13.26 -6.44 7.75
CA GLY A 176 11.96 -6.48 8.39
C GLY A 176 10.82 -6.38 7.40
N TYR A 177 9.64 -6.03 7.90
CA TYR A 177 8.48 -5.78 7.06
C TYR A 177 7.56 -4.73 7.69
N LEU A 178 6.81 -4.09 6.81
CA LEU A 178 5.75 -3.15 7.11
C LEU A 178 4.40 -3.84 7.00
N VAL A 179 3.51 -3.64 7.96
CA VAL A 179 2.10 -4.05 7.87
C VAL A 179 1.23 -2.82 7.77
N MET A 180 0.45 -2.71 6.72
CA MET A 180 -0.53 -1.63 6.55
C MET A 180 -1.94 -2.17 6.66
N LYS A 181 -2.79 -1.46 7.42
CA LYS A 181 -4.20 -1.76 7.58
C LYS A 181 -5.04 -0.81 6.73
N ASN A 182 -5.87 -1.38 5.85
CA ASN A 182 -6.82 -0.64 5.00
C ASN A 182 -6.18 0.54 4.23
N GLY A 183 -4.94 0.36 3.82
CA GLY A 183 -4.25 1.35 3.00
C GLY A 183 -4.90 1.43 1.62
N ARG A 184 -5.68 2.47 1.34
CA ARG A 184 -6.24 2.76 0.01
C ARG A 184 -5.18 3.12 -1.02
N PHE A 185 -4.01 3.21 -0.58
CA PHE A 185 -2.80 3.76 -1.09
C PHE A 185 -2.22 3.02 -2.31
N LEU A 186 -2.41 1.72 -2.36
CA LEU A 186 -1.79 0.86 -3.38
C LEU A 186 -2.28 1.09 -4.80
N TYR A 187 -3.48 1.65 -4.95
CA TYR A 187 -4.08 1.81 -6.27
C TYR A 187 -3.69 3.12 -6.95
N ASP A 188 -3.35 4.14 -6.15
CA ASP A 188 -3.23 5.51 -6.64
C ASP A 188 -1.81 6.07 -6.56
N ASN A 189 -0.87 5.44 -5.83
CA ASN A 189 0.46 5.99 -5.63
C ASN A 189 1.56 5.12 -6.27
N PRO A 190 2.17 5.57 -7.38
CA PRO A 190 3.27 4.88 -8.02
C PRO A 190 4.55 4.85 -7.18
N TYR A 191 4.67 5.73 -6.19
CA TYR A 191 5.87 5.89 -5.34
C TYR A 191 5.87 5.00 -4.11
N TYR A 192 4.85 4.16 -3.95
CA TYR A 192 4.80 3.20 -2.84
C TYR A 192 6.07 2.33 -2.76
N TYR A 193 6.62 1.97 -3.90
CA TYR A 193 7.84 1.18 -4.00
C TYR A 193 9.12 1.97 -3.76
N ASP A 194 9.06 3.30 -3.76
CA ASP A 194 10.22 4.16 -3.55
C ASP A 194 10.50 4.41 -2.05
N ILE A 195 9.57 4.01 -1.16
CA ILE A 195 9.70 4.14 0.29
C ILE A 195 10.39 2.90 0.92
N HIS A 196 10.58 1.87 0.15
CA HIS A 196 11.20 0.59 0.56
C HIS A 196 12.63 0.46 0.05
#